data_17014bec886f751c2e0b98c0f72226db
#
_entry.id   17014bec886f751c2e0b98c0f72226db
#
_cell.length_a   1.000
_cell.length_b   1.000
_cell.length_c   1.000
_cell.angle_alpha   90.00
_cell.angle_beta   90.00
_cell.angle_gamma   90.00
#
_symmetry.space_group_name_H-M   'P 1'
#
loop_
_entity.id
_entity.type
_entity.pdbx_description
1 polymer ?
#
loop_
_entity_poly.entity_id
_entity_poly.type
_entity_poly.pdbx_seq_one_letter_code
_entity_poly.pdbx_strand_id
1 'polypeptide(L)'
;MTLKLDSVTHDVGGHTHIHDTTLTLEKGTMNVLLGPTLSGKTTLMRLMAGLDQPTTGRILWNGEDVTGQRVQDRKVAMVYQQFINYPSMSVYDNIASPMRLMGVGKAEIDRRVRETADLMQLGPFLDRKPLELSGGQQQRCALARALVKNAGLVLLDEPLANLDYKLREELRAEIPHIFEDSGSIFVYATTEPEEALLLGGHCATLWEGRVTQFGPTAEVYRKPADATTARVFSDPPMNFVTLEKRGNVMRYDNADFPAGTLGTGLADGRYLAGFRPNHLKLEPSTGAIRFDTTLNVTEITGSETFVHLDHGSQRWVGLIHGLRDLKPGQALPVYLDPSRIYLFAEDGALVLTAPYAEAA
;
A
#
# COMPACT_ATOMS: atom_id res chain seq x y z
N MET A 1 -12.42 16.07 12.66
CA MET A 1 -11.00 16.04 13.03
C MET A 1 -10.20 15.89 11.74
N THR A 2 -9.22 16.72 11.49
CA THR A 2 -8.41 16.69 10.26
C THR A 2 -6.92 16.81 10.60
N LEU A 3 -6.09 16.10 9.86
CA LEU A 3 -4.64 16.31 9.82
C LEU A 3 -4.28 16.76 8.40
N LYS A 4 -3.66 17.93 8.27
CA LYS A 4 -3.18 18.43 6.97
C LYS A 4 -1.67 18.60 7.00
N LEU A 5 -1.01 18.05 6.01
CA LEU A 5 0.34 18.43 5.62
C LEU A 5 0.19 19.52 4.55
N ASP A 6 0.86 20.66 4.72
CA ASP A 6 0.74 21.82 3.86
C ASP A 6 2.11 22.18 3.30
N SER A 7 2.39 21.76 2.06
CA SER A 7 3.67 21.90 1.35
C SER A 7 4.88 21.41 2.18
N VAL A 8 4.74 20.23 2.79
CA VAL A 8 5.76 19.66 3.67
C VAL A 8 6.89 19.05 2.85
N THR A 9 8.13 19.42 3.16
CA THR A 9 9.35 18.75 2.68
C THR A 9 10.18 18.24 3.84
N HIS A 10 11.03 17.25 3.59
CA HIS A 10 11.97 16.78 4.60
C HIS A 10 13.30 16.34 3.98
N ASP A 11 14.37 17.05 4.37
CA ASP A 11 15.73 16.80 3.94
C ASP A 11 16.56 16.28 5.12
N VAL A 12 17.36 15.25 4.89
CA VAL A 12 18.27 14.67 5.87
C VAL A 12 19.63 14.47 5.23
N GLY A 13 20.66 15.04 5.83
CA GLY A 13 22.04 14.88 5.34
C GLY A 13 22.28 15.38 3.92
N GLY A 14 21.50 16.37 3.46
CA GLY A 14 21.58 16.92 2.10
C GLY A 14 20.79 16.10 1.05
N HIS A 15 20.02 15.09 1.47
CA HIS A 15 19.15 14.31 0.59
C HIS A 15 17.70 14.57 0.93
N THR A 16 16.86 14.76 -0.07
CA THR A 16 15.41 14.93 0.09
C THR A 16 14.76 13.57 0.30
N HIS A 17 14.22 13.36 1.51
CA HIS A 17 13.50 12.16 1.88
C HIS A 17 12.00 12.27 1.64
N ILE A 18 11.43 13.46 1.75
CA ILE A 18 10.04 13.78 1.38
C ILE A 18 10.05 15.05 0.54
N HIS A 19 9.58 14.93 -0.67
CA HIS A 19 9.36 16.04 -1.59
C HIS A 19 8.08 16.79 -1.20
N ASP A 20 7.88 18.00 -1.76
CA ASP A 20 6.72 18.83 -1.49
C ASP A 20 5.43 18.00 -1.50
N THR A 21 4.83 17.91 -0.32
CA THR A 21 3.66 17.06 -0.07
C THR A 21 2.57 17.87 0.60
N THR A 22 1.42 17.94 -0.08
CA THR A 22 0.17 18.46 0.48
C THR A 22 -0.84 17.34 0.53
N LEU A 23 -1.32 17.02 1.75
CA LEU A 23 -2.19 15.88 2.02
C LEU A 23 -3.13 16.22 3.16
N THR A 24 -4.41 15.90 3.01
CA THR A 24 -5.41 16.10 4.07
C THR A 24 -6.05 14.75 4.41
N LEU A 25 -5.94 14.36 5.69
CA LEU A 25 -6.53 13.14 6.24
C LEU A 25 -7.69 13.52 7.15
N GLU A 26 -8.79 12.77 7.03
CA GLU A 26 -10.01 13.07 7.75
C GLU A 26 -10.33 12.02 8.81
N LYS A 27 -11.10 12.43 9.83
CA LYS A 27 -11.61 11.55 10.89
C LYS A 27 -12.51 10.46 10.32
N GLY A 28 -12.39 9.24 10.88
CA GLY A 28 -13.24 8.12 10.52
C GLY A 28 -12.92 7.49 9.16
N THR A 29 -11.78 7.89 8.55
CA THR A 29 -11.29 7.27 7.32
C THR A 29 -10.02 6.47 7.58
N MET A 30 -9.93 5.29 6.98
CA MET A 30 -8.69 4.56 6.85
C MET A 30 -7.86 5.23 5.75
N ASN A 31 -6.62 5.59 6.06
CA ASN A 31 -5.70 6.17 5.10
C ASN A 31 -4.49 5.24 4.95
N VAL A 32 -4.35 4.64 3.78
CA VAL A 32 -3.24 3.74 3.50
C VAL A 32 -2.11 4.51 2.83
N LEU A 33 -0.88 4.33 3.31
CA LEU A 33 0.34 4.75 2.63
C LEU A 33 0.92 3.52 1.93
N LEU A 34 0.75 3.43 0.63
CA LEU A 34 1.22 2.31 -0.19
C LEU A 34 2.49 2.69 -0.94
N GLY A 35 3.50 1.85 -0.88
CA GLY A 35 4.71 2.05 -1.67
C GLY A 35 5.80 1.03 -1.32
N PRO A 36 6.81 0.85 -2.16
CA PRO A 36 7.91 -0.06 -1.89
C PRO A 36 8.71 0.36 -0.65
N THR A 37 9.58 -0.53 -0.19
CA THR A 37 10.55 -0.18 0.86
C THR A 37 11.37 1.04 0.42
N LEU A 38 11.64 1.94 1.37
CA LEU A 38 12.35 3.22 1.15
C LEU A 38 11.57 4.26 0.32
N SER A 39 10.28 4.09 0.07
CA SER A 39 9.47 5.10 -0.64
C SER A 39 9.13 6.34 0.20
N GLY A 40 9.45 6.36 1.50
CA GLY A 40 9.20 7.50 2.39
C GLY A 40 8.02 7.32 3.36
N LYS A 41 7.32 6.17 3.39
CA LYS A 41 6.15 5.92 4.25
C LYS A 41 6.42 6.22 5.73
N THR A 42 7.44 5.55 6.30
CA THR A 42 7.83 5.74 7.70
C THR A 42 8.23 7.18 8.00
N THR A 43 8.98 7.83 7.09
CA THR A 43 9.38 9.24 7.25
C THR A 43 8.17 10.15 7.30
N LEU A 44 7.21 9.96 6.39
CA LEU A 44 5.98 10.75 6.34
C LEU A 44 5.16 10.56 7.64
N MET A 45 5.05 9.32 8.13
CA MET A 45 4.38 9.03 9.40
C MET A 45 5.08 9.68 10.60
N ARG A 46 6.42 9.69 10.63
CA ARG A 46 7.20 10.34 11.70
C ARG A 46 6.99 11.85 11.72
N LEU A 47 6.86 12.49 10.55
CA LEU A 47 6.47 13.89 10.42
C LEU A 47 5.05 14.13 10.97
N MET A 48 4.07 13.29 10.56
CA MET A 48 2.70 13.35 11.09
C MET A 48 2.66 13.21 12.62
N ALA A 49 3.46 12.31 13.17
CA ALA A 49 3.57 12.10 14.62
C ALA A 49 4.23 13.27 15.36
N GLY A 50 5.02 14.10 14.68
CA GLY A 50 5.87 15.11 15.30
C GLY A 50 7.14 14.55 15.94
N LEU A 51 7.58 13.38 15.47
CA LEU A 51 8.87 12.78 15.84
C LEU A 51 10.01 13.42 15.07
N ASP A 52 9.75 13.77 13.82
CA ASP A 52 10.64 14.55 12.97
C ASP A 52 9.97 15.89 12.64
N GLN A 53 10.76 16.90 12.33
CA GLN A 53 10.28 18.20 11.90
C GLN A 53 10.47 18.33 10.38
N PRO A 54 9.52 18.90 9.67
CA PRO A 54 9.67 19.18 8.24
C PRO A 54 10.77 20.25 8.03
N THR A 55 11.47 20.17 6.90
CA THR A 55 12.43 21.20 6.48
C THR A 55 11.68 22.46 6.04
N THR A 56 10.57 22.31 5.33
CA THR A 56 9.64 23.39 4.96
C THR A 56 8.20 22.93 5.11
N GLY A 57 7.27 23.88 5.03
CA GLY A 57 5.83 23.59 5.13
C GLY A 57 5.35 23.51 6.58
N ARG A 58 4.10 23.08 6.75
CA ARG A 58 3.42 23.04 8.05
C ARG A 58 2.57 21.81 8.20
N ILE A 59 2.40 21.37 9.46
CA ILE A 59 1.50 20.29 9.83
C ILE A 59 0.39 20.90 10.68
N LEU A 60 -0.85 20.77 10.22
CA LEU A 60 -2.02 21.38 10.84
C LEU A 60 -2.92 20.28 11.43
N TRP A 61 -3.34 20.46 12.68
CA TRP A 61 -4.32 19.64 13.37
C TRP A 61 -5.60 20.44 13.61
N ASN A 62 -6.70 20.08 12.96
CA ASN A 62 -7.95 20.85 12.97
C ASN A 62 -7.77 22.35 12.60
N GLY A 63 -6.82 22.63 11.72
CA GLY A 63 -6.48 23.99 11.30
C GLY A 63 -5.43 24.71 12.18
N GLU A 64 -5.08 24.17 13.33
CA GLU A 64 -4.05 24.71 14.20
C GLU A 64 -2.66 24.17 13.79
N ASP A 65 -1.66 25.05 13.74
CA ASP A 65 -0.28 24.68 13.43
C ASP A 65 0.37 23.93 14.61
N VAL A 66 0.69 22.67 14.37
CA VAL A 66 1.33 21.79 15.36
C VAL A 66 2.76 21.41 14.95
N THR A 67 3.34 22.05 13.95
CA THR A 67 4.63 21.68 13.34
C THR A 67 5.75 21.55 14.37
N GLY A 68 5.91 22.53 15.26
CA GLY A 68 6.94 22.53 16.31
C GLY A 68 6.50 21.87 17.63
N GLN A 69 5.30 21.32 17.71
CA GLN A 69 4.76 20.72 18.94
C GLN A 69 5.45 19.39 19.25
N ARG A 70 5.86 19.19 20.50
CA ARG A 70 6.47 17.93 20.93
C ARG A 70 5.46 16.78 20.84
N VAL A 71 5.93 15.59 20.46
CA VAL A 71 5.11 14.38 20.33
C VAL A 71 4.32 14.04 21.59
N GLN A 72 4.86 14.37 22.78
CA GLN A 72 4.19 14.13 24.08
C GLN A 72 2.92 14.98 24.24
N ASP A 73 2.88 16.14 23.62
CA ASP A 73 1.77 17.09 23.70
C ASP A 73 0.71 16.81 22.61
N ARG A 74 1.01 15.89 21.67
CA ARG A 74 0.09 15.43 20.62
C ARG A 74 -0.64 14.16 21.05
N LYS A 75 -1.92 14.07 20.74
CA LYS A 75 -2.73 12.86 20.97
C LYS A 75 -2.48 11.83 19.86
N VAL A 76 -1.25 11.30 19.76
CA VAL A 76 -0.83 10.36 18.72
C VAL A 76 -0.43 9.02 19.32
N ALA A 77 -0.76 7.93 18.65
CA ALA A 77 -0.21 6.60 18.89
C ALA A 77 0.52 6.14 17.62
N MET A 78 1.69 5.53 17.78
CA MET A 78 2.45 4.98 16.65
C MET A 78 2.95 3.58 16.99
N VAL A 79 2.72 2.65 16.08
CA VAL A 79 3.32 1.31 16.07
C VAL A 79 4.36 1.30 14.97
N TYR A 80 5.61 1.05 15.36
CA TYR A 80 6.72 0.94 14.42
C TYR A 80 6.79 -0.45 13.81
N GLN A 81 7.39 -0.56 12.64
CA GLN A 81 7.71 -1.83 12.00
C GLN A 81 8.51 -2.76 12.93
N GLN A 82 9.47 -2.19 13.68
CA GLN A 82 10.09 -2.88 14.81
C GLN A 82 9.22 -2.64 16.06
N PHE A 83 8.46 -3.65 16.44
CA PHE A 83 7.60 -3.55 17.63
C PHE A 83 8.43 -3.37 18.91
N ILE A 84 8.23 -2.22 19.54
CA ILE A 84 8.94 -1.86 20.78
C ILE A 84 8.02 -2.13 21.95
N ASN A 85 8.35 -3.12 22.77
CA ASN A 85 7.71 -3.38 24.05
C ASN A 85 8.64 -3.01 25.21
N TYR A 86 8.08 -2.72 26.38
CA TYR A 86 8.83 -2.52 27.60
C TYR A 86 9.26 -3.89 28.18
N PRO A 87 10.55 -4.27 28.10
CA PRO A 87 10.97 -5.66 28.39
C PRO A 87 10.85 -6.04 29.85
N SER A 88 10.85 -5.06 30.77
CA SER A 88 10.71 -5.26 32.22
C SER A 88 9.25 -5.39 32.69
N MET A 89 8.29 -5.00 31.88
CA MET A 89 6.87 -5.04 32.19
C MET A 89 6.21 -6.29 31.67
N SER A 90 5.16 -6.78 32.34
CA SER A 90 4.32 -7.85 31.79
C SER A 90 3.56 -7.37 30.56
N VAL A 91 2.92 -8.27 29.80
CA VAL A 91 2.00 -7.92 28.71
C VAL A 91 0.88 -7.02 29.20
N TYR A 92 0.28 -7.39 30.36
CA TYR A 92 -0.73 -6.55 31.01
C TYR A 92 -0.21 -5.13 31.26
N ASP A 93 0.97 -5.01 31.86
CA ASP A 93 1.57 -3.70 32.19
C ASP A 93 1.98 -2.91 30.94
N ASN A 94 2.43 -3.59 29.90
CA ASN A 94 2.68 -2.96 28.62
C ASN A 94 1.42 -2.31 28.06
N ILE A 95 0.32 -3.07 28.00
CA ILE A 95 -0.97 -2.57 27.49
C ILE A 95 -1.52 -1.47 28.42
N ALA A 96 -1.42 -1.63 29.72
CA ALA A 96 -1.92 -0.66 30.71
C ALA A 96 -1.12 0.66 30.74
N SER A 97 0.13 0.64 30.33
CA SER A 97 1.08 1.75 30.52
C SER A 97 0.60 3.11 29.99
N PRO A 98 0.01 3.25 28.78
CA PRO A 98 -0.46 4.54 28.30
C PRO A 98 -1.61 5.09 29.14
N MET A 99 -2.52 4.21 29.58
CA MET A 99 -3.68 4.62 30.37
C MET A 99 -3.29 5.07 31.79
N ARG A 100 -2.28 4.42 32.38
CA ARG A 100 -1.71 4.86 33.68
C ARG A 100 -1.12 6.27 33.58
N LEU A 101 -0.38 6.57 32.48
CA LEU A 101 0.16 7.89 32.25
C LEU A 101 -0.92 8.96 32.07
N MET A 102 -2.08 8.58 31.53
CA MET A 102 -3.23 9.47 31.39
C MET A 102 -4.08 9.57 32.66
N GLY A 103 -3.73 8.89 33.76
CA GLY A 103 -4.47 8.94 35.02
C GLY A 103 -5.80 8.19 35.01
N VAL A 104 -6.00 7.23 34.10
CA VAL A 104 -7.22 6.42 34.04
C VAL A 104 -7.35 5.54 35.29
N GLY A 105 -8.55 5.40 35.82
CA GLY A 105 -8.84 4.62 37.03
C GLY A 105 -8.56 3.12 36.86
N LYS A 106 -8.11 2.46 37.93
CA LYS A 106 -7.67 1.04 37.90
C LYS A 106 -8.70 0.07 37.30
N ALA A 107 -9.98 0.22 37.68
CA ALA A 107 -11.05 -0.65 37.19
C ALA A 107 -11.27 -0.51 35.68
N GLU A 108 -11.18 0.69 35.14
CA GLU A 108 -11.31 0.95 33.71
C GLU A 108 -10.06 0.46 32.93
N ILE A 109 -8.87 0.60 33.53
CA ILE A 109 -7.65 0.02 32.96
C ILE A 109 -7.80 -1.49 32.84
N ASP A 110 -8.21 -2.19 33.91
CA ASP A 110 -8.34 -3.66 33.88
C ASP A 110 -9.36 -4.11 32.81
N ARG A 111 -10.51 -3.45 32.75
CA ARG A 111 -11.53 -3.72 31.73
C ARG A 111 -10.95 -3.59 30.31
N ARG A 112 -10.35 -2.45 29.98
CA ARG A 112 -9.85 -2.16 28.65
C ARG A 112 -8.64 -3.03 28.27
N VAL A 113 -7.77 -3.34 29.22
CA VAL A 113 -6.64 -4.26 28.99
C VAL A 113 -7.15 -5.64 28.59
N ARG A 114 -8.17 -6.18 29.32
CA ARG A 114 -8.71 -7.51 29.01
C ARG A 114 -9.43 -7.53 27.68
N GLU A 115 -10.30 -6.56 27.41
CA GLU A 115 -11.00 -6.44 26.12
C GLU A 115 -10.00 -6.38 24.94
N THR A 116 -8.96 -5.56 25.08
CA THR A 116 -7.94 -5.45 24.02
C THR A 116 -7.07 -6.71 23.93
N ALA A 117 -6.76 -7.35 25.06
CA ALA A 117 -6.00 -8.58 25.10
C ALA A 117 -6.78 -9.75 24.47
N ASP A 118 -8.10 -9.82 24.67
CA ASP A 118 -8.96 -10.83 24.06
C ASP A 118 -9.00 -10.63 22.53
N LEU A 119 -9.19 -9.38 22.07
CA LEU A 119 -9.15 -9.02 20.66
C LEU A 119 -7.81 -9.41 20.00
N MET A 120 -6.70 -9.20 20.72
CA MET A 120 -5.36 -9.52 20.25
C MET A 120 -4.91 -10.96 20.56
N GLN A 121 -5.82 -11.81 21.08
CA GLN A 121 -5.52 -13.19 21.50
C GLN A 121 -4.32 -13.26 22.45
N LEU A 122 -4.19 -12.31 23.34
CA LEU A 122 -3.14 -12.18 24.36
C LEU A 122 -3.60 -12.57 25.76
N GLY A 123 -4.89 -12.89 25.98
CA GLY A 123 -5.45 -13.23 27.28
C GLY A 123 -4.59 -14.22 28.08
N PRO A 124 -4.18 -15.38 27.52
CA PRO A 124 -3.34 -16.38 28.22
C PRO A 124 -1.92 -15.91 28.54
N PHE A 125 -1.48 -14.77 28.02
CA PHE A 125 -0.10 -14.30 28.12
C PHE A 125 0.05 -13.02 28.94
N LEU A 126 -1.02 -12.51 29.55
CA LEU A 126 -1.04 -11.22 30.25
C LEU A 126 0.04 -11.07 31.33
N ASP A 127 0.36 -12.16 32.02
CA ASP A 127 1.36 -12.17 33.09
C ASP A 127 2.81 -12.37 32.59
N ARG A 128 2.98 -12.73 31.32
CA ARG A 128 4.31 -12.94 30.72
C ARG A 128 5.00 -11.64 30.40
N LYS A 129 6.33 -11.69 30.32
CA LYS A 129 7.16 -10.60 29.80
C LYS A 129 7.36 -10.72 28.29
N PRO A 130 7.65 -9.62 27.56
CA PRO A 130 7.88 -9.65 26.12
C PRO A 130 8.91 -10.67 25.65
N LEU A 131 9.98 -10.89 26.39
CA LEU A 131 11.01 -11.89 26.05
C LEU A 131 10.53 -13.35 26.10
N GLU A 132 9.40 -13.61 26.75
CA GLU A 132 8.76 -14.92 26.85
C GLU A 132 7.71 -15.16 25.77
N LEU A 133 7.56 -14.20 24.84
CA LEU A 133 6.59 -14.18 23.74
C LEU A 133 7.27 -14.49 22.41
N SER A 134 6.52 -15.11 21.49
CA SER A 134 6.91 -15.18 20.07
C SER A 134 6.91 -13.78 19.44
N GLY A 135 7.60 -13.61 18.30
CA GLY A 135 7.64 -12.35 17.57
C GLY A 135 6.24 -11.79 17.27
N GLY A 136 5.32 -12.64 16.78
CA GLY A 136 3.94 -12.24 16.52
C GLY A 136 3.16 -11.84 17.78
N GLN A 137 3.40 -12.50 18.92
CA GLN A 137 2.81 -12.10 20.21
C GLN A 137 3.34 -10.75 20.69
N GLN A 138 4.63 -10.48 20.51
CA GLN A 138 5.24 -9.19 20.84
C GLN A 138 4.66 -8.07 19.97
N GLN A 139 4.45 -8.32 18.69
CA GLN A 139 3.84 -7.37 17.75
C GLN A 139 2.40 -7.05 18.16
N ARG A 140 1.59 -8.07 18.49
CA ARG A 140 0.23 -7.88 19.01
C ARG A 140 0.20 -7.07 20.30
N CYS A 141 1.17 -7.28 21.20
CA CYS A 141 1.30 -6.51 22.43
C CYS A 141 1.55 -5.02 22.13
N ALA A 142 2.43 -4.71 21.17
CA ALA A 142 2.69 -3.33 20.75
C ALA A 142 1.45 -2.69 20.10
N LEU A 143 0.70 -3.44 19.28
CA LEU A 143 -0.55 -2.99 18.68
C LEU A 143 -1.63 -2.74 19.74
N ALA A 144 -1.83 -3.68 20.67
CA ALA A 144 -2.74 -3.53 21.79
C ALA A 144 -2.47 -2.26 22.61
N ARG A 145 -1.20 -1.96 22.85
CA ARG A 145 -0.77 -0.75 23.54
C ARG A 145 -1.12 0.54 22.82
N ALA A 146 -1.06 0.53 21.48
CA ALA A 146 -1.47 1.68 20.68
C ALA A 146 -2.99 1.89 20.69
N LEU A 147 -3.75 0.80 20.60
CA LEU A 147 -5.22 0.85 20.58
C LEU A 147 -5.83 1.38 21.89
N VAL A 148 -5.31 0.94 23.04
CA VAL A 148 -5.84 1.41 24.34
C VAL A 148 -5.60 2.89 24.61
N LYS A 149 -4.71 3.54 23.84
CA LYS A 149 -4.37 4.95 24.06
C LYS A 149 -5.50 5.91 23.71
N ASN A 150 -6.49 5.50 22.92
CA ASN A 150 -7.57 6.35 22.43
C ASN A 150 -7.05 7.67 21.85
N ALA A 151 -6.06 7.55 20.95
CA ALA A 151 -5.38 8.67 20.33
C ALA A 151 -6.23 9.25 19.20
N GLY A 152 -6.14 10.57 18.96
CA GLY A 152 -6.82 11.21 17.80
C GLY A 152 -6.18 10.84 16.46
N LEU A 153 -4.89 10.46 16.47
CA LEU A 153 -4.13 10.00 15.32
C LEU A 153 -3.45 8.67 15.67
N VAL A 154 -3.68 7.63 14.89
CA VAL A 154 -3.06 6.30 15.03
C VAL A 154 -2.28 5.99 13.76
N LEU A 155 -1.01 5.71 13.92
CA LEU A 155 -0.06 5.44 12.85
C LEU A 155 0.47 4.02 12.99
N LEU A 156 0.27 3.19 11.97
CA LEU A 156 0.64 1.78 11.96
C LEU A 156 1.62 1.52 10.80
N ASP A 157 2.89 1.30 11.12
CA ASP A 157 3.96 1.08 10.14
C ASP A 157 4.17 -0.42 9.93
N GLU A 158 3.62 -0.95 8.84
CA GLU A 158 3.64 -2.37 8.45
C GLU A 158 3.25 -3.31 9.63
N PRO A 159 2.10 -3.07 10.30
CA PRO A 159 1.79 -3.69 11.58
C PRO A 159 1.50 -5.20 11.51
N LEU A 160 1.34 -5.78 10.31
CA LEU A 160 1.02 -7.19 10.12
C LEU A 160 2.14 -8.00 9.45
N ALA A 161 3.26 -7.38 9.07
CA ALA A 161 4.30 -7.99 8.26
C ALA A 161 4.93 -9.28 8.85
N ASN A 162 5.02 -9.38 10.19
CA ASN A 162 5.68 -10.50 10.88
C ASN A 162 4.69 -11.50 11.52
N LEU A 163 3.42 -11.46 11.12
CA LEU A 163 2.41 -12.38 11.62
C LEU A 163 2.28 -13.61 10.73
N ASP A 164 1.87 -14.74 11.33
CA ASP A 164 1.43 -15.90 10.56
C ASP A 164 0.19 -15.57 9.73
N TYR A 165 -0.02 -16.34 8.64
CA TYR A 165 -1.07 -16.08 7.67
C TYR A 165 -2.47 -15.99 8.30
N LYS A 166 -2.84 -16.96 9.16
CA LYS A 166 -4.20 -17.01 9.74
C LYS A 166 -4.48 -15.78 10.58
N LEU A 167 -3.55 -15.41 11.44
CA LEU A 167 -3.70 -14.26 12.31
C LEU A 167 -3.66 -12.95 11.54
N ARG A 168 -2.85 -12.87 10.48
CA ARG A 168 -2.82 -11.70 9.58
C ARG A 168 -4.20 -11.47 8.97
N GLU A 169 -4.86 -12.53 8.46
CA GLU A 169 -6.21 -12.44 7.89
C GLU A 169 -7.25 -12.04 8.95
N GLU A 170 -7.19 -12.65 10.15
CA GLU A 170 -8.10 -12.29 11.24
C GLU A 170 -7.95 -10.80 11.62
N LEU A 171 -6.73 -10.33 11.87
CA LEU A 171 -6.51 -8.93 12.24
C LEU A 171 -6.79 -7.94 11.09
N ARG A 172 -6.53 -8.34 9.85
CA ARG A 172 -6.83 -7.53 8.67
C ARG A 172 -8.33 -7.26 8.55
N ALA A 173 -9.16 -8.26 8.87
CA ALA A 173 -10.61 -8.10 8.88
C ALA A 173 -11.11 -7.25 10.06
N GLU A 174 -10.48 -7.38 11.24
CA GLU A 174 -10.88 -6.68 12.47
C GLU A 174 -10.41 -5.23 12.53
N ILE A 175 -9.24 -4.92 11.97
CA ILE A 175 -8.66 -3.58 12.00
C ILE A 175 -9.64 -2.49 11.54
N PRO A 176 -10.34 -2.59 10.39
CA PRO A 176 -11.31 -1.58 9.98
C PRO A 176 -12.41 -1.35 11.01
N HIS A 177 -12.99 -2.42 11.57
CA HIS A 177 -14.07 -2.34 12.55
C HIS A 177 -13.64 -1.65 13.86
N ILE A 178 -12.43 -1.97 14.37
CA ILE A 178 -11.86 -1.33 15.56
C ILE A 178 -11.76 0.19 15.34
N PHE A 179 -11.54 0.61 14.10
CA PHE A 179 -11.26 1.99 13.77
C PHE A 179 -12.47 2.81 13.41
N GLU A 180 -13.52 2.22 12.85
CA GLU A 180 -14.79 2.91 12.55
C GLU A 180 -15.39 3.56 13.82
N ASP A 181 -15.37 2.84 14.94
CA ASP A 181 -15.95 3.29 16.19
C ASP A 181 -15.07 4.29 16.98
N SER A 182 -13.77 4.34 16.70
CA SER A 182 -12.83 5.14 17.53
C SER A 182 -12.92 6.65 17.26
N GLY A 183 -13.41 7.03 16.09
CA GLY A 183 -13.45 8.41 15.64
C GLY A 183 -12.07 9.09 15.49
N SER A 184 -11.00 8.31 15.38
CA SER A 184 -9.62 8.76 15.15
C SER A 184 -9.32 8.89 13.66
N ILE A 185 -8.18 9.49 13.33
CA ILE A 185 -7.56 9.42 12.00
C ILE A 185 -6.61 8.23 12.03
N PHE A 186 -6.74 7.31 11.07
CA PHE A 186 -5.88 6.15 10.93
C PHE A 186 -5.00 6.26 9.69
N VAL A 187 -3.72 5.96 9.89
CA VAL A 187 -2.73 5.86 8.81
C VAL A 187 -2.05 4.50 8.91
N TYR A 188 -2.17 3.72 7.86
CA TYR A 188 -1.63 2.37 7.75
C TYR A 188 -0.61 2.33 6.61
N ALA A 189 0.65 2.12 6.92
CA ALA A 189 1.69 1.96 5.89
C ALA A 189 1.86 0.48 5.53
N THR A 190 1.91 0.19 4.24
CA THR A 190 2.16 -1.17 3.71
C THR A 190 2.96 -1.13 2.41
N THR A 191 3.58 -2.25 2.10
CA THR A 191 4.17 -2.53 0.78
C THR A 191 3.24 -3.37 -0.10
N GLU A 192 2.14 -3.92 0.47
CA GLU A 192 1.25 -4.87 -0.18
C GLU A 192 0.01 -4.17 -0.77
N PRO A 193 -0.17 -4.12 -2.11
CA PRO A 193 -1.35 -3.53 -2.76
C PRO A 193 -2.67 -4.19 -2.33
N GLU A 194 -2.66 -5.49 -2.06
CA GLU A 194 -3.84 -6.22 -1.61
C GLU A 194 -4.32 -5.74 -0.24
N GLU A 195 -3.40 -5.44 0.68
CA GLU A 195 -3.77 -4.85 1.98
C GLU A 195 -4.47 -3.50 1.80
N ALA A 196 -3.95 -2.66 0.90
CA ALA A 196 -4.57 -1.37 0.61
C ALA A 196 -6.01 -1.53 0.08
N LEU A 197 -6.24 -2.50 -0.80
CA LEU A 197 -7.58 -2.78 -1.36
C LEU A 197 -8.55 -3.32 -0.29
N LEU A 198 -8.08 -4.22 0.57
CA LEU A 198 -8.89 -4.84 1.62
C LEU A 198 -9.25 -3.84 2.73
N LEU A 199 -8.31 -2.99 3.13
CA LEU A 199 -8.55 -1.95 4.13
C LEU A 199 -9.49 -0.85 3.62
N GLY A 200 -9.54 -0.62 2.32
CA GLY A 200 -10.41 0.39 1.71
C GLY A 200 -10.03 1.83 2.08
N GLY A 201 -11.03 2.70 2.21
CA GLY A 201 -10.82 4.10 2.57
C GLY A 201 -10.08 4.90 1.50
N HIS A 202 -9.03 5.63 1.88
CA HIS A 202 -8.18 6.42 0.99
C HIS A 202 -6.77 5.83 0.93
N CYS A 203 -6.14 5.95 -0.23
CA CYS A 203 -4.77 5.50 -0.45
C CYS A 203 -3.90 6.64 -0.98
N ALA A 204 -2.75 6.85 -0.34
CA ALA A 204 -1.65 7.64 -0.88
C ALA A 204 -0.59 6.67 -1.41
N THR A 205 -0.33 6.70 -2.70
CA THR A 205 0.79 5.96 -3.30
C THR A 205 2.08 6.77 -3.18
N LEU A 206 3.16 6.11 -2.73
CA LEU A 206 4.45 6.75 -2.51
C LEU A 206 5.53 6.09 -3.37
N TRP A 207 6.38 6.92 -3.96
CA TRP A 207 7.56 6.53 -4.72
C TRP A 207 8.69 7.54 -4.52
N GLU A 208 9.85 7.10 -4.06
CA GLU A 208 11.05 7.94 -3.88
C GLU A 208 10.76 9.27 -3.16
N GLY A 209 10.05 9.20 -2.03
CA GLY A 209 9.71 10.38 -1.21
C GLY A 209 8.60 11.28 -1.79
N ARG A 210 7.93 10.88 -2.86
CA ARG A 210 6.81 11.62 -3.46
C ARG A 210 5.49 10.90 -3.23
N VAL A 211 4.45 11.61 -2.89
CA VAL A 211 3.07 11.14 -3.01
C VAL A 211 2.68 11.29 -4.48
N THR A 212 2.54 10.17 -5.19
CA THR A 212 2.24 10.17 -6.64
C THR A 212 0.74 10.36 -6.89
N GLN A 213 -0.11 9.84 -6.00
CA GLN A 213 -1.55 10.05 -6.02
C GLN A 213 -2.14 9.86 -4.62
N PHE A 214 -3.21 10.60 -4.30
CA PHE A 214 -4.04 10.39 -3.12
C PHE A 214 -5.52 10.47 -3.49
N GLY A 215 -6.31 9.53 -3.01
CA GLY A 215 -7.75 9.47 -3.26
C GLY A 215 -8.40 8.20 -2.71
N PRO A 216 -9.69 7.98 -2.98
CA PRO A 216 -10.38 6.73 -2.65
C PRO A 216 -9.61 5.53 -3.21
N THR A 217 -9.33 4.53 -2.38
CA THR A 217 -8.44 3.40 -2.71
C THR A 217 -8.83 2.71 -4.02
N ALA A 218 -10.12 2.45 -4.22
CA ALA A 218 -10.61 1.83 -5.44
C ALA A 218 -10.40 2.71 -6.69
N GLU A 219 -10.48 4.03 -6.54
CA GLU A 219 -10.26 4.96 -7.63
C GLU A 219 -8.77 5.05 -8.00
N VAL A 220 -7.88 5.18 -7.00
CA VAL A 220 -6.42 5.15 -7.23
C VAL A 220 -5.98 3.87 -7.94
N TYR A 221 -6.56 2.72 -7.56
CA TYR A 221 -6.29 1.44 -8.20
C TYR A 221 -6.79 1.40 -9.65
N ARG A 222 -8.02 1.87 -9.91
CA ARG A 222 -8.67 1.80 -11.22
C ARG A 222 -8.19 2.86 -12.19
N LYS A 223 -7.90 4.08 -11.68
CA LYS A 223 -7.50 5.26 -12.46
C LYS A 223 -6.21 5.84 -11.89
N PRO A 224 -5.08 5.11 -12.03
CA PRO A 224 -3.80 5.66 -11.58
C PRO A 224 -3.46 6.91 -12.35
N ALA A 225 -3.05 7.97 -11.65
CA ALA A 225 -2.74 9.26 -12.28
C ALA A 225 -1.55 9.19 -13.24
N ASP A 226 -0.63 8.25 -12.96
CA ASP A 226 0.58 8.06 -13.75
C ASP A 226 1.05 6.58 -13.74
N ALA A 227 2.04 6.28 -14.57
CA ALA A 227 2.65 4.96 -14.68
C ALA A 227 3.34 4.51 -13.38
N THR A 228 3.82 5.46 -12.56
CA THR A 228 4.46 5.16 -11.28
C THR A 228 3.41 4.68 -10.27
N THR A 229 2.29 5.37 -10.15
CA THR A 229 1.14 4.95 -9.34
C THR A 229 0.63 3.58 -9.78
N ALA A 230 0.48 3.37 -11.09
CA ALA A 230 0.04 2.09 -11.64
C ALA A 230 0.99 0.93 -11.28
N ARG A 231 2.31 1.19 -11.29
CA ARG A 231 3.34 0.22 -10.90
C ARG A 231 3.29 -0.08 -9.40
N VAL A 232 3.19 0.95 -8.56
CA VAL A 232 3.10 0.83 -7.09
C VAL A 232 1.86 0.03 -6.69
N PHE A 233 0.74 0.25 -7.39
CA PHE A 233 -0.53 -0.41 -7.09
C PHE A 233 -0.72 -1.71 -7.86
N SER A 234 0.34 -2.47 -8.08
CA SER A 234 0.30 -3.78 -8.73
C SER A 234 1.34 -4.72 -8.12
N ASP A 235 0.92 -5.92 -7.72
CA ASP A 235 1.78 -7.00 -7.26
C ASP A 235 1.41 -8.30 -8.00
N PRO A 236 2.33 -8.88 -8.80
CA PRO A 236 3.60 -8.28 -9.25
C PRO A 236 3.44 -6.94 -9.96
N PRO A 237 4.52 -6.15 -10.10
CA PRO A 237 4.45 -4.85 -10.75
C PRO A 237 3.86 -4.91 -12.17
N MET A 238 3.13 -3.87 -12.54
CA MET A 238 2.55 -3.72 -13.87
C MET A 238 3.63 -3.84 -14.95
N ASN A 239 3.30 -4.59 -16.01
CA ASN A 239 4.15 -4.67 -17.20
C ASN A 239 3.94 -3.43 -18.08
N PHE A 240 5.02 -2.99 -18.75
CA PHE A 240 4.96 -1.85 -19.65
C PHE A 240 5.58 -2.16 -20.99
N VAL A 241 4.99 -1.60 -22.06
CA VAL A 241 5.53 -1.61 -23.42
C VAL A 241 5.30 -0.25 -24.08
N THR A 242 6.19 0.12 -25.01
CA THR A 242 5.98 1.33 -25.80
C THR A 242 5.20 0.99 -27.06
N LEU A 243 4.07 1.65 -27.28
CA LEU A 243 3.27 1.55 -28.51
C LEU A 243 3.42 2.84 -29.31
N GLU A 244 3.41 2.72 -30.63
CA GLU A 244 3.32 3.85 -31.54
C GLU A 244 1.95 3.86 -32.23
N LYS A 245 1.22 4.96 -32.11
CA LYS A 245 -0.05 5.17 -32.81
C LYS A 245 0.18 5.95 -34.09
N ARG A 246 -0.37 5.45 -35.19
CA ARG A 246 -0.42 6.10 -36.51
C ARG A 246 -1.80 5.90 -37.12
N GLY A 247 -2.59 6.97 -37.18
CA GLY A 247 -3.96 6.89 -37.67
C GLY A 247 -4.81 5.88 -36.85
N ASN A 248 -5.34 4.86 -37.49
CA ASN A 248 -6.15 3.82 -36.85
C ASN A 248 -5.38 2.52 -36.53
N VAL A 249 -4.04 2.63 -36.45
CA VAL A 249 -3.15 1.50 -36.18
C VAL A 249 -2.30 1.79 -34.95
N MET A 250 -2.17 0.79 -34.08
CA MET A 250 -1.16 0.72 -33.03
C MET A 250 -0.04 -0.21 -33.50
N ARG A 251 1.19 0.20 -33.32
CA ARG A 251 2.39 -0.58 -33.63
C ARG A 251 3.13 -0.91 -32.34
N TYR A 252 3.47 -2.18 -32.22
CA TYR A 252 4.44 -2.67 -31.25
C TYR A 252 5.52 -3.49 -31.97
N ASP A 253 6.79 -3.09 -31.84
CA ASP A 253 7.89 -3.68 -32.54
C ASP A 253 7.62 -3.74 -34.08
N ASN A 254 7.53 -4.93 -34.65
CA ASN A 254 7.24 -5.15 -36.08
C ASN A 254 5.77 -5.58 -36.33
N ALA A 255 4.91 -5.57 -35.30
CA ALA A 255 3.51 -5.98 -35.39
C ALA A 255 2.57 -4.78 -35.35
N ASP A 256 1.70 -4.71 -36.33
CA ASP A 256 0.61 -3.73 -36.39
C ASP A 256 -0.71 -4.41 -35.96
N PHE A 257 -1.48 -3.71 -35.14
CA PHE A 257 -2.83 -4.12 -34.77
C PHE A 257 -3.80 -2.93 -34.80
N PRO A 258 -5.10 -3.15 -35.01
CA PRO A 258 -6.07 -2.07 -35.04
C PRO A 258 -6.06 -1.29 -33.71
N ALA A 259 -6.02 0.03 -33.78
CA ALA A 259 -6.07 0.88 -32.60
C ALA A 259 -7.40 0.67 -31.81
N GLY A 260 -8.49 0.42 -32.50
CA GLY A 260 -9.79 0.13 -31.89
C GLY A 260 -10.16 1.14 -30.83
N THR A 261 -10.64 0.66 -29.67
CA THR A 261 -10.97 1.50 -28.50
C THR A 261 -9.76 2.16 -27.87
N LEU A 262 -8.56 1.56 -27.97
CA LEU A 262 -7.30 2.15 -27.46
C LEU A 262 -6.90 3.41 -28.20
N GLY A 263 -7.29 3.56 -29.47
CA GLY A 263 -6.89 4.69 -30.31
C GLY A 263 -7.91 5.83 -30.37
N THR A 264 -9.11 5.64 -29.80
CA THR A 264 -10.19 6.64 -29.93
C THR A 264 -9.82 7.94 -29.20
N GLY A 265 -9.82 9.03 -29.95
CA GLY A 265 -9.53 10.38 -29.41
C GLY A 265 -8.03 10.67 -29.12
N LEU A 266 -7.14 9.71 -29.34
CA LEU A 266 -5.71 9.91 -29.16
C LEU A 266 -5.04 10.50 -30.40
N ALA A 267 -4.09 11.41 -30.21
CA ALA A 267 -3.19 11.89 -31.27
C ALA A 267 -2.24 10.77 -31.73
N ASP A 268 -1.68 10.93 -32.93
CA ASP A 268 -0.58 10.08 -33.35
C ASP A 268 0.67 10.39 -32.52
N GLY A 269 1.40 9.34 -32.11
CA GLY A 269 2.55 9.48 -31.22
C GLY A 269 2.91 8.19 -30.49
N ARG A 270 3.86 8.31 -29.56
CA ARG A 270 4.33 7.21 -28.72
C ARG A 270 3.62 7.24 -27.37
N TYR A 271 3.24 6.06 -26.90
CA TYR A 271 2.55 5.87 -25.61
C TYR A 271 3.19 4.72 -24.86
N LEU A 272 3.27 4.86 -23.55
CA LEU A 272 3.61 3.76 -22.67
C LEU A 272 2.30 2.99 -22.33
N ALA A 273 2.20 1.75 -22.80
CA ALA A 273 1.06 0.88 -22.51
C ALA A 273 1.37 0.02 -21.29
N GLY A 274 0.50 0.07 -20.30
CA GLY A 274 0.60 -0.70 -19.06
C GLY A 274 -0.48 -1.76 -18.96
N PHE A 275 -0.13 -2.95 -18.47
CA PHE A 275 -1.10 -4.02 -18.18
C PHE A 275 -0.66 -4.85 -16.97
N ARG A 276 -1.65 -5.32 -16.20
CA ARG A 276 -1.37 -6.08 -14.99
C ARG A 276 -0.97 -7.52 -15.31
N PRO A 277 -0.14 -8.18 -14.47
CA PRO A 277 0.29 -9.57 -14.67
C PRO A 277 -0.85 -10.58 -14.87
N ASN A 278 -1.94 -10.44 -14.16
CA ASN A 278 -3.12 -11.31 -14.25
C ASN A 278 -3.96 -11.13 -15.53
N HIS A 279 -3.66 -10.10 -16.33
CA HIS A 279 -4.29 -9.85 -17.62
C HIS A 279 -3.67 -10.65 -18.77
N LEU A 280 -2.43 -11.14 -18.60
CA LEU A 280 -1.81 -12.05 -19.56
C LEU A 280 -2.50 -13.44 -19.50
N LYS A 281 -2.77 -14.00 -20.67
CA LYS A 281 -3.36 -15.32 -20.82
C LYS A 281 -2.46 -16.20 -21.69
N LEU A 282 -2.47 -17.51 -21.43
CA LEU A 282 -1.74 -18.49 -22.26
C LEU A 282 -2.58 -18.96 -23.45
N GLU A 283 -3.87 -18.72 -23.40
CA GLU A 283 -4.83 -19.17 -24.42
C GLU A 283 -5.32 -17.98 -25.24
N PRO A 284 -5.46 -18.14 -26.56
CA PRO A 284 -5.96 -17.08 -27.41
C PRO A 284 -7.42 -16.77 -27.10
N SER A 285 -7.79 -15.49 -27.21
CA SER A 285 -9.19 -15.04 -27.18
C SER A 285 -9.45 -14.09 -28.36
N THR A 286 -10.72 -13.95 -28.72
CA THR A 286 -11.12 -13.11 -29.84
C THR A 286 -10.65 -11.66 -29.64
N GLY A 287 -9.90 -11.11 -30.57
CA GLY A 287 -9.39 -9.74 -30.51
C GLY A 287 -8.17 -9.52 -29.61
N ALA A 288 -7.67 -10.56 -28.95
CA ALA A 288 -6.46 -10.44 -28.11
C ALA A 288 -5.21 -10.23 -28.97
N ILE A 289 -4.32 -9.39 -28.45
CA ILE A 289 -3.00 -9.16 -29.02
C ILE A 289 -2.10 -10.32 -28.59
N ARG A 290 -1.44 -10.96 -29.55
CA ARG A 290 -0.46 -12.01 -29.30
C ARG A 290 0.94 -11.38 -29.17
N PHE A 291 1.65 -11.84 -28.15
CA PHE A 291 3.07 -11.56 -27.96
C PHE A 291 3.86 -12.86 -27.92
N ASP A 292 4.91 -12.92 -28.73
CA ASP A 292 5.82 -14.05 -28.71
C ASP A 292 6.87 -13.81 -27.63
N THR A 293 6.87 -14.68 -26.61
CA THR A 293 7.75 -14.61 -25.46
C THR A 293 8.49 -15.92 -25.25
N THR A 294 9.57 -15.86 -24.48
CA THR A 294 10.30 -17.04 -24.01
C THR A 294 10.18 -17.13 -22.50
N LEU A 295 9.81 -18.30 -22.01
CA LEU A 295 9.73 -18.54 -20.58
C LEU A 295 11.13 -18.56 -19.96
N ASN A 296 11.37 -17.69 -18.98
CA ASN A 296 12.62 -17.66 -18.23
C ASN A 296 12.53 -18.58 -16.98
N VAL A 297 11.54 -18.32 -16.12
CA VAL A 297 11.35 -19.03 -14.86
C VAL A 297 9.86 -19.11 -14.54
N THR A 298 9.46 -20.15 -13.79
CA THR A 298 8.13 -20.24 -13.16
C THR A 298 8.28 -20.31 -11.65
N GLU A 299 7.37 -19.65 -10.94
CA GLU A 299 7.21 -19.77 -9.49
C GLU A 299 5.80 -20.25 -9.20
N ILE A 300 5.68 -21.36 -8.48
CA ILE A 300 4.39 -21.98 -8.16
C ILE A 300 4.07 -21.71 -6.70
N THR A 301 2.96 -21.01 -6.44
CA THR A 301 2.52 -20.64 -5.09
C THR A 301 1.36 -21.48 -4.57
N GLY A 302 1.01 -22.57 -5.27
CA GLY A 302 -0.07 -23.49 -4.93
C GLY A 302 -1.33 -23.28 -5.76
N SER A 303 -1.99 -22.14 -5.67
CA SER A 303 -3.18 -21.83 -6.48
C SER A 303 -2.85 -21.13 -7.80
N GLU A 304 -1.65 -20.56 -7.92
CA GLU A 304 -1.22 -19.72 -9.03
C GLU A 304 0.19 -20.08 -9.50
N THR A 305 0.48 -19.74 -10.74
CA THR A 305 1.81 -19.86 -11.33
C THR A 305 2.24 -18.49 -11.85
N PHE A 306 3.32 -17.93 -11.31
CA PHE A 306 3.98 -16.77 -11.87
C PHE A 306 4.88 -17.24 -13.02
N VAL A 307 4.76 -16.61 -14.17
CA VAL A 307 5.59 -16.86 -15.35
C VAL A 307 6.42 -15.62 -15.63
N HIS A 308 7.75 -15.75 -15.54
CA HIS A 308 8.67 -14.71 -15.93
C HIS A 308 9.01 -14.91 -17.40
N LEU A 309 8.72 -13.91 -18.22
CA LEU A 309 8.76 -13.97 -19.66
C LEU A 309 9.79 -12.99 -20.20
N ASP A 310 10.66 -13.44 -21.09
CA ASP A 310 11.53 -12.57 -21.87
C ASP A 310 10.81 -12.23 -23.18
N HIS A 311 10.63 -10.93 -23.45
CA HIS A 311 10.03 -10.40 -24.66
C HIS A 311 10.94 -9.30 -25.23
N GLY A 312 11.69 -9.62 -26.29
CA GLY A 312 12.77 -8.78 -26.78
C GLY A 312 13.81 -8.49 -25.70
N SER A 313 14.03 -7.21 -25.38
CA SER A 313 14.90 -6.77 -24.29
C SER A 313 14.17 -6.56 -22.96
N GLN A 314 12.87 -6.79 -22.91
CA GLN A 314 12.03 -6.56 -21.74
C GLN A 314 11.74 -7.87 -21.01
N ARG A 315 11.56 -7.77 -19.69
CA ARG A 315 11.10 -8.86 -18.85
C ARG A 315 9.72 -8.55 -18.33
N TRP A 316 8.80 -9.49 -18.53
CA TRP A 316 7.41 -9.40 -18.07
C TRP A 316 7.12 -10.47 -17.01
N VAL A 317 6.11 -10.24 -16.21
CA VAL A 317 5.55 -11.23 -15.30
C VAL A 317 4.10 -11.47 -15.68
N GLY A 318 3.71 -12.74 -15.82
CA GLY A 318 2.32 -13.13 -15.93
C GLY A 318 1.89 -13.89 -14.68
N LEU A 319 0.63 -13.70 -14.26
CA LEU A 319 0.00 -14.44 -13.17
C LEU A 319 -1.09 -15.34 -13.75
N ILE A 320 -0.87 -16.65 -13.72
CA ILE A 320 -1.73 -17.65 -14.32
C ILE A 320 -2.40 -18.49 -13.22
N HIS A 321 -3.71 -18.62 -13.26
CA HIS A 321 -4.41 -19.48 -12.31
C HIS A 321 -4.12 -20.97 -12.54
N GLY A 322 -3.95 -21.68 -11.44
CA GLY A 322 -3.65 -23.10 -11.40
C GLY A 322 -2.18 -23.44 -11.61
N LEU A 323 -1.89 -24.73 -11.46
CA LEU A 323 -0.56 -25.28 -11.65
C LEU A 323 -0.29 -25.46 -13.13
N ARG A 324 0.87 -24.96 -13.60
CA ARG A 324 1.32 -25.13 -14.99
C ARG A 324 2.74 -25.71 -14.97
N ASP A 325 2.89 -26.89 -15.56
CA ASP A 325 4.20 -27.50 -15.76
C ASP A 325 4.80 -26.96 -17.07
N LEU A 326 5.60 -25.92 -16.94
CA LEU A 326 6.21 -25.18 -18.04
C LEU A 326 7.74 -25.27 -17.91
N LYS A 327 8.44 -25.45 -19.02
CA LYS A 327 9.91 -25.64 -19.01
C LYS A 327 10.61 -24.32 -19.33
N PRO A 328 11.57 -23.88 -18.51
CA PRO A 328 12.42 -22.74 -18.83
C PRO A 328 13.06 -22.86 -20.23
N GLY A 329 13.13 -21.75 -20.94
CA GLY A 329 13.65 -21.68 -22.30
C GLY A 329 12.65 -22.04 -23.40
N GLN A 330 11.44 -22.51 -23.09
CA GLN A 330 10.44 -22.77 -24.11
C GLN A 330 9.79 -21.47 -24.64
N ALA A 331 9.47 -21.47 -25.96
CA ALA A 331 8.62 -20.44 -26.52
C ALA A 331 7.21 -20.53 -25.89
N LEU A 332 6.75 -19.43 -25.35
CA LEU A 332 5.45 -19.35 -24.65
C LEU A 332 4.69 -18.11 -25.15
N PRO A 333 3.89 -18.22 -26.22
CA PRO A 333 3.09 -17.10 -26.67
C PRO A 333 2.06 -16.73 -25.58
N VAL A 334 1.89 -15.42 -25.35
CA VAL A 334 0.90 -14.89 -24.41
C VAL A 334 -0.04 -13.95 -25.15
N TYR A 335 -1.23 -13.81 -24.59
CA TYR A 335 -2.32 -13.06 -25.17
C TYR A 335 -2.83 -12.01 -24.20
N LEU A 336 -3.07 -10.79 -24.70
CA LEU A 336 -3.55 -9.66 -23.94
C LEU A 336 -4.80 -9.07 -24.61
N ASP A 337 -5.88 -8.97 -23.83
CA ASP A 337 -7.09 -8.26 -24.27
C ASP A 337 -6.79 -6.74 -24.30
N PRO A 338 -6.99 -6.05 -25.44
CA PRO A 338 -6.82 -4.59 -25.52
C PRO A 338 -7.60 -3.80 -24.48
N SER A 339 -8.77 -4.28 -24.07
CA SER A 339 -9.58 -3.62 -23.04
C SER A 339 -8.90 -3.57 -21.66
N ARG A 340 -7.82 -4.30 -21.46
CA ARG A 340 -7.04 -4.37 -20.21
C ARG A 340 -5.83 -3.45 -20.20
N ILE A 341 -5.61 -2.68 -21.26
CA ILE A 341 -4.43 -1.83 -21.44
C ILE A 341 -4.75 -0.41 -20.94
N TYR A 342 -3.88 0.11 -20.09
CA TYR A 342 -3.77 1.53 -19.78
C TYR A 342 -2.79 2.18 -20.74
N LEU A 343 -3.05 3.43 -21.15
CA LEU A 343 -2.07 4.20 -21.91
C LEU A 343 -1.63 5.43 -21.12
N PHE A 344 -0.33 5.62 -21.09
CA PHE A 344 0.32 6.75 -20.47
C PHE A 344 1.10 7.52 -21.55
N ALA A 345 1.19 8.83 -21.36
CA ALA A 345 2.06 9.68 -22.19
C ALA A 345 3.56 9.37 -21.92
N GLU A 346 4.45 9.94 -22.70
CA GLU A 346 5.91 9.73 -22.53
C GLU A 346 6.43 10.24 -21.17
N ASP A 347 5.78 11.24 -20.58
CA ASP A 347 6.08 11.76 -19.24
C ASP A 347 5.50 10.90 -18.10
N GLY A 348 4.76 9.85 -18.44
CA GLY A 348 4.14 8.91 -17.52
C GLY A 348 2.71 9.27 -17.11
N ALA A 349 2.15 10.41 -17.51
CA ALA A 349 0.77 10.80 -17.16
C ALA A 349 -0.26 9.87 -17.81
N LEU A 350 -1.33 9.51 -17.09
CA LEU A 350 -2.42 8.70 -17.65
C LEU A 350 -3.12 9.44 -18.79
N VAL A 351 -3.25 8.77 -19.94
CA VAL A 351 -3.97 9.27 -21.12
C VAL A 351 -5.26 8.50 -21.37
N LEU A 352 -5.24 7.20 -21.15
CA LEU A 352 -6.39 6.32 -21.31
C LEU A 352 -6.46 5.30 -20.18
N THR A 353 -7.56 5.31 -19.46
CA THR A 353 -7.89 4.24 -18.50
C THR A 353 -8.25 2.97 -19.26
N ALA A 354 -7.83 1.82 -18.77
CA ALA A 354 -8.22 0.54 -19.37
C ALA A 354 -9.75 0.38 -19.31
N PRO A 355 -10.44 0.09 -20.41
CA PRO A 355 -11.90 0.05 -20.49
C PRO A 355 -12.56 -0.84 -19.44
N TYR A 356 -11.96 -1.96 -19.06
CA TYR A 356 -12.49 -2.84 -18.02
C TYR A 356 -12.59 -2.16 -16.64
N ALA A 357 -11.73 -1.19 -16.37
CA ALA A 357 -11.69 -0.50 -15.09
C ALA A 357 -12.79 0.58 -14.97
N GLU A 358 -13.35 0.99 -16.10
CA GLU A 358 -14.50 1.92 -16.14
C GLU A 358 -15.85 1.20 -16.01
N ALA A 359 -15.90 -0.08 -16.40
CA ALA A 359 -17.10 -0.89 -16.38
C ALA A 359 -17.39 -1.56 -15.01
N ALA A 360 -16.50 -1.46 -14.07
CA ALA A 360 -16.57 -2.03 -12.72
C ALA A 360 -16.80 -0.93 -11.68
#